data_3af28d826a6f7b1d759cfd0c19d976f3
#
_entry.id   3af28d826a6f7b1d759cfd0c19d976f3
#
_cell.length_a   1.000
_cell.length_b   1.000
_cell.length_c   1.000
_cell.angle_alpha   90.00
_cell.angle_beta   90.00
_cell.angle_gamma   90.00
#
_symmetry.space_group_name_H-M   'P 1'
#
loop_
_entity.id
_entity.type
_entity.pdbx_description
1 polymer ?
#
loop_
_entity_poly.entity_id
_entity_poly.type
_entity_poly.pdbx_seq_one_letter_code
_entity_poly.pdbx_strand_id
1 'polypeptide(L)'
;MVSATGVVVPAQWATLSLAGSGRVAELLVNEGDSVSKDQVLLRLEGSDQLRAALAGAEVEWVAANQNLKTLNDNWEQSRAVAQLRLAQAKDAFDTAEKRRGWKEYRVGNQEQIDIARADLLVAQDRVDKAEDAYSFVEDRAEEDLERAALLSALAAARQARDRAARNLNYLLSLPDDIEVAKADAELEVARAEVEAAQRELDKLKDGPDPDLLSLAEARIKNAEAQRQATQSALDDLELKAPFAGSISRLNVRAQEWIAPGQPVLILADLNNLQVETTDLSEIDVARIREGNLADVTFDALPDARVKGGVVRISPKASEGAGVNYTVVVKLIEIPAGLRWGMTAFVDIELVE
;
A
#
# COMPACT_ATOMS: atom_id res chain seq x y z
N MET A 1 20.69 64.98 -4.57
CA MET A 1 19.49 64.53 -3.82
C MET A 1 18.28 64.55 -4.72
N VAL A 2 17.42 63.57 -4.56
CA VAL A 2 16.09 63.51 -5.21
C VAL A 2 15.07 63.35 -4.09
N SER A 3 14.06 64.21 -4.07
CA SER A 3 12.97 64.17 -3.06
C SER A 3 11.73 63.57 -3.65
N ALA A 4 11.07 62.69 -2.93
CA ALA A 4 9.83 62.05 -3.34
C ALA A 4 8.87 61.89 -2.16
N THR A 5 7.58 61.87 -2.50
CA THR A 5 6.52 61.44 -1.57
C THR A 5 6.27 59.96 -1.70
N GLY A 6 5.99 59.29 -0.59
CA GLY A 6 5.69 57.89 -0.57
C GLY A 6 4.69 57.51 0.51
N VAL A 7 4.35 56.24 0.51
CA VAL A 7 3.43 55.65 1.50
C VAL A 7 4.14 54.50 2.21
N VAL A 8 3.96 54.46 3.52
CA VAL A 8 4.46 53.33 4.35
C VAL A 8 3.66 52.08 4.06
N VAL A 9 4.35 51.00 3.69
CA VAL A 9 3.74 49.70 3.43
C VAL A 9 4.52 48.58 4.15
N PRO A 10 3.91 47.47 4.49
CA PRO A 10 4.65 46.31 4.97
C PRO A 10 5.53 45.70 3.88
N ALA A 11 6.68 45.14 4.25
CA ALA A 11 7.55 44.44 3.29
C ALA A 11 6.89 43.17 2.74
N GLN A 12 6.02 42.54 3.55
CA GLN A 12 5.23 41.39 3.15
C GLN A 12 3.79 41.55 3.64
N TRP A 13 2.84 41.40 2.74
CA TRP A 13 1.43 41.37 3.07
C TRP A 13 0.64 40.56 2.05
N ALA A 14 -0.52 40.02 2.44
CA ALA A 14 -1.41 39.25 1.57
C ALA A 14 -2.87 39.48 1.97
N THR A 15 -3.72 39.58 0.95
CA THR A 15 -5.16 39.45 1.11
C THR A 15 -5.52 37.98 1.05
N LEU A 16 -6.02 37.43 2.13
CA LEU A 16 -6.34 36.01 2.22
C LEU A 16 -7.81 35.77 1.87
N SER A 17 -8.05 34.73 1.10
CA SER A 17 -9.37 34.22 0.70
C SER A 17 -9.40 32.71 0.82
N LEU A 18 -10.60 32.13 0.87
CA LEU A 18 -10.79 30.66 0.83
C LEU A 18 -11.12 30.19 -0.57
N ALA A 19 -10.70 28.99 -0.92
CA ALA A 19 -11.09 28.32 -2.15
C ALA A 19 -12.51 27.71 -2.04
N GLY A 20 -12.89 27.27 -0.84
CA GLY A 20 -14.21 26.74 -0.53
C GLY A 20 -15.25 27.81 -0.26
N SER A 21 -16.52 27.43 -0.29
CA SER A 21 -17.65 28.26 0.13
C SER A 21 -18.34 27.65 1.34
N GLY A 22 -18.89 28.49 2.20
CA GLY A 22 -19.62 28.02 3.37
C GLY A 22 -19.90 29.11 4.37
N ARG A 23 -20.56 28.74 5.45
CA ARG A 23 -20.79 29.66 6.58
C ARG A 23 -19.58 29.63 7.52
N VAL A 24 -19.15 30.77 8.01
CA VAL A 24 -18.11 30.89 9.03
C VAL A 24 -18.58 30.27 10.33
N ALA A 25 -18.03 29.12 10.68
CA ALA A 25 -18.32 28.48 11.96
C ALA A 25 -17.57 29.17 13.10
N GLU A 26 -16.29 29.41 12.92
CA GLU A 26 -15.43 30.02 13.93
C GLU A 26 -14.49 31.05 13.30
N LEU A 27 -14.35 32.17 13.97
CA LEU A 27 -13.36 33.19 13.68
C LEU A 27 -12.40 33.24 14.88
N LEU A 28 -11.15 32.84 14.66
CA LEU A 28 -10.18 32.58 15.73
C LEU A 28 -9.24 33.78 15.99
N VAL A 29 -9.40 34.85 15.21
CA VAL A 29 -8.55 36.05 15.28
C VAL A 29 -9.37 37.31 15.18
N ASN A 30 -8.80 38.40 15.70
CA ASN A 30 -9.34 39.75 15.59
C ASN A 30 -8.34 40.66 14.88
N GLU A 31 -8.81 41.87 14.46
CA GLU A 31 -7.92 42.90 13.94
C GLU A 31 -6.87 43.29 15.00
N GLY A 32 -5.62 43.35 14.60
CA GLY A 32 -4.47 43.66 15.46
C GLY A 32 -3.80 42.43 16.09
N ASP A 33 -4.41 41.27 16.03
CA ASP A 33 -3.79 40.03 16.57
C ASP A 33 -2.54 39.64 15.78
N SER A 34 -1.51 39.20 16.51
CA SER A 34 -0.30 38.57 15.92
C SER A 34 -0.52 37.11 15.75
N VAL A 35 -0.16 36.57 14.58
CA VAL A 35 -0.34 35.18 14.20
C VAL A 35 0.98 34.54 13.71
N SER A 36 1.12 33.23 13.94
CA SER A 36 2.25 32.45 13.45
C SER A 36 1.93 31.87 12.08
N LYS A 37 2.97 31.52 11.33
CA LYS A 37 2.81 30.75 10.10
C LYS A 37 2.02 29.46 10.37
N ASP A 38 1.15 29.06 9.42
CA ASP A 38 0.27 27.90 9.45
C ASP A 38 -0.79 27.90 10.58
N GLN A 39 -0.91 28.97 11.35
CA GLN A 39 -1.98 29.15 12.32
C GLN A 39 -3.34 29.26 11.62
N VAL A 40 -4.33 28.51 12.11
CA VAL A 40 -5.72 28.60 11.62
C VAL A 40 -6.35 29.89 12.08
N LEU A 41 -6.89 30.68 11.15
CA LEU A 41 -7.48 32.01 11.37
C LEU A 41 -8.99 31.95 11.37
N LEU A 42 -9.57 31.09 10.55
CA LEU A 42 -11.01 30.97 10.35
C LEU A 42 -11.32 29.52 9.92
N ARG A 43 -12.52 29.04 10.32
CA ARG A 43 -13.09 27.75 9.91
C ARG A 43 -14.48 27.93 9.35
N LEU A 44 -14.76 27.22 8.27
CA LEU A 44 -16.12 27.07 7.75
C LEU A 44 -16.83 25.87 8.41
N GLU A 45 -18.16 25.88 8.36
CA GLU A 45 -18.97 24.72 8.78
C GLU A 45 -18.58 23.46 8.00
N GLY A 46 -18.51 22.32 8.70
CA GLY A 46 -18.09 21.02 8.11
C GLY A 46 -16.61 20.69 8.31
N SER A 47 -15.77 21.62 8.77
CA SER A 47 -14.34 21.36 9.02
C SER A 47 -14.10 20.29 10.08
N ASP A 48 -14.97 20.16 11.09
CA ASP A 48 -14.84 19.13 12.14
C ASP A 48 -15.09 17.72 11.59
N GLN A 49 -16.09 17.56 10.68
CA GLN A 49 -16.34 16.29 10.02
C GLN A 49 -15.15 15.88 9.14
N LEU A 50 -14.56 16.83 8.40
CA LEU A 50 -13.39 16.57 7.58
C LEU A 50 -12.14 16.27 8.41
N ARG A 51 -11.97 16.89 9.58
CA ARG A 51 -10.89 16.54 10.51
C ARG A 51 -11.05 15.11 11.04
N ALA A 52 -12.25 14.71 11.40
CA ALA A 52 -12.52 13.34 11.81
C ALA A 52 -12.30 12.35 10.66
N ALA A 53 -12.72 12.70 9.43
CA ALA A 53 -12.47 11.90 8.24
C ALA A 53 -10.98 11.79 7.90
N LEU A 54 -10.21 12.87 8.06
CA LEU A 54 -8.76 12.88 7.88
C LEU A 54 -8.07 11.96 8.88
N ALA A 55 -8.44 12.03 10.15
CA ALA A 55 -7.91 11.13 11.17
C ALA A 55 -8.21 9.65 10.84
N GLY A 56 -9.41 9.35 10.31
CA GLY A 56 -9.75 8.02 9.82
C GLY A 56 -8.90 7.59 8.63
N ALA A 57 -8.67 8.48 7.67
CA ALA A 57 -7.81 8.21 6.51
C ALA A 57 -6.33 8.01 6.90
N GLU A 58 -5.85 8.72 7.92
CA GLU A 58 -4.51 8.52 8.48
C GLU A 58 -4.35 7.14 9.13
N VAL A 59 -5.35 6.70 9.90
CA VAL A 59 -5.35 5.36 10.49
C VAL A 59 -5.30 4.30 9.39
N GLU A 60 -6.09 4.45 8.32
CA GLU A 60 -6.07 3.50 7.19
C GLU A 60 -4.72 3.48 6.47
N TRP A 61 -4.11 4.65 6.26
CA TRP A 61 -2.78 4.73 5.66
C TRP A 61 -1.71 4.06 6.54
N VAL A 62 -1.75 4.28 7.85
CA VAL A 62 -0.85 3.61 8.81
C VAL A 62 -1.06 2.10 8.79
N ALA A 63 -2.31 1.64 8.77
CA ALA A 63 -2.64 0.21 8.71
C ALA A 63 -2.14 -0.44 7.41
N ALA A 64 -2.28 0.24 6.26
CA ALA A 64 -1.77 -0.24 4.98
C ALA A 64 -0.23 -0.37 4.99
N ASN A 65 0.49 0.60 5.55
CA ASN A 65 1.94 0.55 5.71
C ASN A 65 2.38 -0.57 6.67
N GLN A 66 1.63 -0.77 7.77
CA GLN A 66 1.91 -1.86 8.71
C GLN A 66 1.72 -3.24 8.05
N ASN A 67 0.71 -3.39 7.19
CA ASN A 67 0.51 -4.62 6.43
C ASN A 67 1.68 -4.91 5.49
N LEU A 68 2.18 -3.93 4.75
CA LEU A 68 3.37 -4.08 3.90
C LEU A 68 4.60 -4.47 4.73
N LYS A 69 4.80 -3.81 5.87
CA LYS A 69 5.89 -4.15 6.79
C LYS A 69 5.79 -5.60 7.28
N THR A 70 4.61 -6.01 7.72
CA THR A 70 4.36 -7.39 8.19
C THR A 70 4.62 -8.42 7.09
N LEU A 71 4.24 -8.11 5.84
CA LEU A 71 4.52 -8.95 4.68
C LEU A 71 6.04 -9.11 4.47
N ASN A 72 6.79 -8.02 4.56
CA ASN A 72 8.24 -8.03 4.43
C ASN A 72 8.94 -8.74 5.62
N ASP A 73 8.46 -8.54 6.84
CA ASP A 73 9.07 -9.15 8.03
C ASP A 73 8.85 -10.67 8.08
N ASN A 74 7.72 -11.16 7.53
CA ASN A 74 7.32 -12.56 7.61
C ASN A 74 7.68 -13.40 6.36
N TRP A 75 8.25 -12.81 5.31
CA TRP A 75 8.49 -13.53 4.06
C TRP A 75 9.46 -14.71 4.21
N GLU A 76 10.50 -14.58 5.06
CA GLU A 76 11.44 -15.66 5.33
C GLU A 76 10.75 -16.88 5.98
N GLN A 77 9.84 -16.62 6.92
CA GLN A 77 9.03 -17.68 7.53
C GLN A 77 8.09 -18.33 6.50
N SER A 78 7.44 -17.52 5.66
CA SER A 78 6.57 -18.02 4.58
C SER A 78 7.35 -18.89 3.59
N ARG A 79 8.55 -18.46 3.22
CA ARG A 79 9.48 -19.23 2.38
C ARG A 79 9.88 -20.55 3.01
N ALA A 80 10.19 -20.56 4.33
CA ALA A 80 10.53 -21.79 5.04
C ALA A 80 9.35 -22.79 5.05
N VAL A 81 8.13 -22.30 5.24
CA VAL A 81 6.90 -23.12 5.17
C VAL A 81 6.70 -23.66 3.75
N ALA A 82 6.91 -22.86 2.72
CA ALA A 82 6.82 -23.32 1.32
C ALA A 82 7.88 -24.38 1.00
N GLN A 83 9.11 -24.26 1.52
CA GLN A 83 10.16 -25.27 1.40
C GLN A 83 9.75 -26.59 2.06
N LEU A 84 9.18 -26.53 3.27
CA LEU A 84 8.68 -27.71 3.96
C LEU A 84 7.57 -28.40 3.16
N ARG A 85 6.62 -27.62 2.63
CA ARG A 85 5.53 -28.13 1.80
C ARG A 85 6.04 -28.81 0.54
N LEU A 86 7.03 -28.23 -0.13
CA LEU A 86 7.68 -28.85 -1.29
C LEU A 86 8.37 -30.19 -0.92
N ALA A 87 9.05 -30.24 0.23
CA ALA A 87 9.68 -31.48 0.69
C ALA A 87 8.63 -32.58 0.95
N GLN A 88 7.51 -32.24 1.60
CA GLN A 88 6.39 -33.14 1.85
C GLN A 88 5.73 -33.63 0.54
N ALA A 89 5.53 -32.72 -0.43
CA ALA A 89 4.98 -33.08 -1.73
C ALA A 89 5.90 -34.05 -2.50
N LYS A 90 7.21 -33.82 -2.44
CA LYS A 90 8.20 -34.74 -3.05
C LYS A 90 8.20 -36.14 -2.39
N ASP A 91 8.10 -36.20 -1.08
CA ASP A 91 8.00 -37.51 -0.37
C ASP A 91 6.72 -38.26 -0.74
N ALA A 92 5.59 -37.52 -0.86
CA ALA A 92 4.32 -38.07 -1.34
C ALA A 92 4.43 -38.59 -2.79
N PHE A 93 5.09 -37.83 -3.67
CA PHE A 93 5.35 -38.24 -5.05
C PHE A 93 6.21 -39.51 -5.12
N ASP A 94 7.32 -39.53 -4.41
CA ASP A 94 8.19 -40.76 -4.35
C ASP A 94 7.43 -41.97 -3.83
N THR A 95 6.52 -41.78 -2.88
CA THR A 95 5.67 -42.84 -2.34
C THR A 95 4.66 -43.31 -3.39
N ALA A 96 4.00 -42.39 -4.10
CA ALA A 96 3.06 -42.73 -5.16
C ALA A 96 3.75 -43.40 -6.34
N GLU A 97 4.95 -42.95 -6.73
CA GLU A 97 5.77 -43.55 -7.79
C GLU A 97 6.15 -45.02 -7.45
N LYS A 98 6.61 -45.28 -6.22
CA LYS A 98 6.88 -46.62 -5.74
C LYS A 98 5.64 -47.52 -5.77
N ARG A 99 4.49 -46.99 -5.27
CA ARG A 99 3.22 -47.73 -5.30
C ARG A 99 2.81 -48.07 -6.74
N ARG A 100 2.94 -47.12 -7.67
CA ARG A 100 2.67 -47.34 -9.08
C ARG A 100 3.62 -48.36 -9.69
N GLY A 101 4.92 -48.28 -9.40
CA GLY A 101 5.92 -49.23 -9.86
C GLY A 101 5.63 -50.65 -9.39
N TRP A 102 5.13 -50.85 -8.18
CA TRP A 102 4.75 -52.20 -7.69
C TRP A 102 3.58 -52.81 -8.47
N LYS A 103 2.71 -51.99 -9.11
CA LYS A 103 1.61 -52.49 -9.93
C LYS A 103 2.05 -53.06 -11.30
N GLU A 104 3.34 -52.96 -11.65
CA GLU A 104 3.92 -53.61 -12.84
C GLU A 104 4.30 -55.06 -12.60
N TYR A 105 4.39 -55.49 -11.34
CA TYR A 105 4.77 -56.83 -10.95
C TYR A 105 3.55 -57.65 -10.58
N ARG A 106 3.75 -58.99 -10.60
CA ARG A 106 2.76 -59.98 -10.18
C ARG A 106 2.37 -59.73 -8.71
N VAL A 107 1.14 -60.12 -8.34
CA VAL A 107 0.61 -59.94 -6.98
C VAL A 107 1.47 -60.71 -5.95
N GLY A 108 1.94 -61.93 -6.26
CA GLY A 108 2.83 -62.68 -5.39
C GLY A 108 4.30 -62.45 -5.67
N ASN A 109 5.12 -62.40 -4.61
CA ASN A 109 6.57 -62.45 -4.75
C ASN A 109 7.04 -63.86 -5.15
N GLN A 110 8.30 -64.01 -5.58
CA GLN A 110 8.82 -65.27 -6.08
C GLN A 110 8.71 -66.41 -5.06
N GLU A 111 9.00 -66.16 -3.78
CA GLU A 111 8.91 -67.12 -2.68
C GLU A 111 7.46 -67.64 -2.50
N GLN A 112 6.48 -66.73 -2.47
CA GLN A 112 5.05 -67.08 -2.38
C GLN A 112 4.59 -67.92 -3.58
N ILE A 113 5.05 -67.56 -4.78
CA ILE A 113 4.74 -68.32 -6.00
C ILE A 113 5.37 -69.75 -5.95
N ASP A 114 6.58 -69.86 -5.47
CA ASP A 114 7.27 -71.18 -5.37
C ASP A 114 6.60 -72.05 -4.30
N ILE A 115 6.19 -71.50 -3.16
CA ILE A 115 5.38 -72.20 -2.16
C ILE A 115 4.06 -72.68 -2.76
N ALA A 116 3.33 -71.75 -3.43
CA ALA A 116 2.03 -72.08 -4.02
C ALA A 116 2.11 -73.14 -5.11
N ARG A 117 3.23 -73.18 -5.88
CA ARG A 117 3.52 -74.25 -6.84
C ARG A 117 3.75 -75.61 -6.16
N ALA A 118 4.51 -75.56 -5.05
CA ALA A 118 4.75 -76.80 -4.27
C ALA A 118 3.43 -77.31 -3.67
N ASP A 119 2.60 -76.41 -3.11
CA ASP A 119 1.28 -76.76 -2.58
C ASP A 119 0.37 -77.38 -3.66
N LEU A 120 0.35 -76.78 -4.87
CA LEU A 120 -0.42 -77.32 -5.98
C LEU A 120 0.07 -78.69 -6.37
N LEU A 121 1.40 -78.92 -6.44
CA LEU A 121 2.01 -80.25 -6.77
C LEU A 121 1.60 -81.28 -5.70
N VAL A 122 1.68 -80.95 -4.41
CA VAL A 122 1.26 -81.85 -3.33
C VAL A 122 -0.20 -82.16 -3.39
N ALA A 123 -1.03 -81.14 -3.71
CA ALA A 123 -2.46 -81.34 -3.85
C ALA A 123 -2.84 -82.17 -5.06
N GLN A 124 -2.11 -82.02 -6.17
CA GLN A 124 -2.30 -82.91 -7.35
C GLN A 124 -1.94 -84.36 -7.02
N ASP A 125 -0.77 -84.65 -6.39
CA ASP A 125 -0.43 -85.99 -5.94
C ASP A 125 -1.48 -86.65 -5.05
N ARG A 126 -2.12 -85.85 -4.20
CA ARG A 126 -3.24 -86.33 -3.38
C ARG A 126 -4.48 -86.71 -4.23
N VAL A 127 -4.79 -85.93 -5.27
CA VAL A 127 -5.89 -86.24 -6.20
C VAL A 127 -5.55 -87.54 -6.93
N ASP A 128 -4.35 -87.66 -7.46
CA ASP A 128 -3.90 -88.91 -8.20
C ASP A 128 -4.07 -90.15 -7.30
N LYS A 129 -3.56 -90.10 -6.07
CA LYS A 129 -3.69 -91.20 -5.08
C LYS A 129 -5.19 -91.46 -4.72
N ALA A 130 -6.02 -90.46 -4.64
CA ALA A 130 -7.47 -90.62 -4.32
C ALA A 130 -8.23 -91.12 -5.54
N GLU A 131 -7.83 -90.84 -6.78
CA GLU A 131 -8.36 -91.38 -8.03
C GLU A 131 -8.00 -92.87 -8.15
N ASP A 132 -6.72 -93.17 -7.93
CA ASP A 132 -6.28 -94.52 -7.90
C ASP A 132 -7.07 -95.35 -6.88
N ALA A 133 -7.19 -94.90 -5.66
CA ALA A 133 -7.98 -95.60 -4.61
C ALA A 133 -9.46 -95.79 -4.98
N TYR A 134 -10.07 -94.74 -5.57
CA TYR A 134 -11.49 -94.82 -5.98
C TYR A 134 -11.70 -95.71 -7.16
N SER A 135 -10.75 -95.86 -8.12
CA SER A 135 -10.84 -96.70 -9.30
C SER A 135 -11.02 -98.19 -8.93
N PHE A 136 -10.52 -98.69 -7.78
CA PHE A 136 -10.71 -100.06 -7.31
C PHE A 136 -12.14 -100.37 -6.84
N VAL A 137 -12.95 -99.33 -6.58
CA VAL A 137 -14.33 -99.51 -6.05
C VAL A 137 -15.38 -98.83 -6.95
N GLU A 138 -15.01 -98.28 -8.09
CA GLU A 138 -15.86 -97.51 -9.00
C GLU A 138 -17.07 -98.30 -9.49
N ASP A 139 -16.94 -99.58 -9.74
CA ASP A 139 -17.95 -100.49 -10.26
C ASP A 139 -18.84 -101.12 -9.16
N ARG A 140 -18.62 -100.79 -7.87
CA ARG A 140 -19.47 -101.27 -6.77
C ARG A 140 -20.79 -100.55 -6.72
N ALA A 141 -21.78 -101.07 -5.97
CA ALA A 141 -23.09 -100.51 -5.82
C ALA A 141 -23.00 -99.07 -5.22
N GLU A 142 -23.95 -98.22 -5.58
CA GLU A 142 -23.95 -96.80 -5.08
C GLU A 142 -24.12 -96.70 -3.57
N GLU A 143 -24.74 -97.66 -2.95
CA GLU A 143 -25.00 -97.73 -1.50
C GLU A 143 -23.77 -98.32 -0.75
N ASP A 144 -22.68 -98.72 -1.43
CA ASP A 144 -21.46 -99.20 -0.78
C ASP A 144 -20.76 -98.08 -0.01
N LEU A 145 -20.62 -98.28 1.30
CA LEU A 145 -20.03 -97.30 2.21
C LEU A 145 -18.55 -96.98 1.90
N GLU A 146 -17.80 -98.00 1.42
CA GLU A 146 -16.38 -97.84 1.04
C GLU A 146 -16.26 -97.04 -0.25
N ARG A 147 -17.10 -97.28 -1.25
CA ARG A 147 -17.25 -96.40 -2.44
C ARG A 147 -17.60 -95.03 -2.12
N ALA A 148 -18.60 -94.76 -1.25
CA ALA A 148 -19.03 -93.43 -0.84
C ALA A 148 -17.93 -92.67 -0.07
N ALA A 149 -17.16 -93.40 0.78
CA ALA A 149 -16.06 -92.77 1.52
C ALA A 149 -14.91 -92.35 0.61
N LEU A 150 -14.52 -93.23 -0.34
CA LEU A 150 -13.44 -92.89 -1.31
C LEU A 150 -13.87 -91.84 -2.30
N LEU A 151 -15.13 -91.83 -2.73
CA LEU A 151 -15.66 -90.72 -3.55
C LEU A 151 -15.60 -89.37 -2.81
N SER A 152 -15.98 -89.39 -1.54
CA SER A 152 -15.89 -88.19 -0.70
C SER A 152 -14.44 -87.71 -0.52
N ALA A 153 -13.48 -88.65 -0.32
CA ALA A 153 -12.04 -88.36 -0.25
C ALA A 153 -11.50 -87.78 -1.56
N LEU A 154 -11.89 -88.34 -2.70
CA LEU A 154 -11.55 -87.85 -4.02
C LEU A 154 -12.10 -86.44 -4.26
N ALA A 155 -13.38 -86.19 -3.90
CA ALA A 155 -14.00 -84.85 -4.00
C ALA A 155 -13.26 -83.85 -3.13
N ALA A 156 -12.87 -84.21 -1.91
CA ALA A 156 -12.11 -83.35 -1.01
C ALA A 156 -10.70 -83.02 -1.55
N ALA A 157 -10.01 -84.06 -2.13
CA ALA A 157 -8.72 -83.84 -2.76
C ALA A 157 -8.78 -82.91 -3.97
N ARG A 158 -9.79 -83.12 -4.86
CA ARG A 158 -10.04 -82.23 -6.00
C ARG A 158 -10.32 -80.77 -5.54
N GLN A 159 -11.13 -80.58 -4.51
CA GLN A 159 -11.36 -79.27 -3.95
C GLN A 159 -10.10 -78.60 -3.40
N ALA A 160 -9.20 -79.38 -2.75
CA ALA A 160 -7.95 -78.84 -2.24
C ALA A 160 -7.04 -78.41 -3.37
N ARG A 161 -6.90 -79.24 -4.44
CA ARG A 161 -6.14 -78.93 -5.66
C ARG A 161 -6.66 -77.63 -6.32
N ASP A 162 -7.98 -77.51 -6.46
CA ASP A 162 -8.61 -76.34 -7.08
C ASP A 162 -8.38 -75.07 -6.25
N ARG A 163 -8.35 -75.19 -4.92
CA ARG A 163 -7.99 -74.06 -4.06
C ARG A 163 -6.52 -73.67 -4.27
N ALA A 164 -5.60 -74.64 -4.29
CA ALA A 164 -4.17 -74.36 -4.52
C ALA A 164 -3.95 -73.77 -5.92
N ALA A 165 -4.64 -74.28 -6.96
CA ALA A 165 -4.58 -73.76 -8.31
C ALA A 165 -5.10 -72.28 -8.38
N ARG A 166 -6.21 -71.98 -7.73
CA ARG A 166 -6.73 -70.59 -7.66
C ARG A 166 -5.77 -69.67 -6.94
N ASN A 167 -5.16 -70.11 -5.84
CA ASN A 167 -4.16 -69.35 -5.11
C ASN A 167 -2.92 -69.07 -5.96
N LEU A 168 -2.38 -70.07 -6.66
CA LEU A 168 -1.24 -69.90 -7.57
C LEU A 168 -1.60 -68.92 -8.70
N ASN A 169 -2.76 -69.07 -9.32
CA ASN A 169 -3.20 -68.18 -10.40
C ASN A 169 -3.37 -66.75 -9.91
N TYR A 170 -3.90 -66.54 -8.71
CA TYR A 170 -3.98 -65.20 -8.08
C TYR A 170 -2.60 -64.59 -7.87
N LEU A 171 -1.63 -65.34 -7.33
CA LEU A 171 -0.26 -64.87 -7.11
C LEU A 171 0.48 -64.59 -8.41
N LEU A 172 0.15 -65.31 -9.50
CA LEU A 172 0.71 -65.13 -10.85
C LEU A 172 0.03 -63.99 -11.62
N SER A 173 -1.14 -63.52 -11.22
CA SER A 173 -1.85 -62.48 -11.91
C SER A 173 -1.16 -61.12 -11.75
N LEU A 174 -1.35 -60.23 -12.73
CA LEU A 174 -1.04 -58.83 -12.59
C LEU A 174 -2.16 -58.15 -11.77
N PRO A 175 -1.87 -57.00 -11.13
CA PRO A 175 -2.88 -56.19 -10.49
C PRO A 175 -4.03 -55.84 -11.45
N ASP A 176 -5.24 -55.63 -10.93
CA ASP A 176 -6.42 -55.23 -11.68
C ASP A 176 -6.21 -53.88 -12.36
N ASP A 177 -6.73 -53.70 -13.57
CA ASP A 177 -6.67 -52.46 -14.35
C ASP A 177 -7.22 -51.27 -13.57
N ILE A 178 -8.23 -51.49 -12.72
CA ILE A 178 -8.80 -50.42 -11.83
C ILE A 178 -7.78 -50.00 -10.79
N GLU A 179 -7.04 -50.94 -10.20
CA GLU A 179 -5.99 -50.63 -9.23
C GLU A 179 -4.79 -49.92 -9.88
N VAL A 180 -4.46 -50.31 -11.10
CA VAL A 180 -3.43 -49.62 -11.90
C VAL A 180 -3.87 -48.19 -12.20
N ALA A 181 -5.10 -48.00 -12.73
CA ALA A 181 -5.65 -46.69 -13.05
C ALA A 181 -5.75 -45.77 -11.80
N LYS A 182 -6.06 -46.35 -10.63
CA LYS A 182 -6.06 -45.61 -9.38
C LYS A 182 -4.63 -45.18 -8.98
N ALA A 183 -3.65 -46.08 -9.08
CA ALA A 183 -2.26 -45.73 -8.78
C ALA A 183 -1.70 -44.68 -9.76
N ASP A 184 -2.08 -44.72 -11.04
CA ASP A 184 -1.74 -43.70 -12.03
C ASP A 184 -2.35 -42.34 -11.67
N ALA A 185 -3.63 -42.30 -11.27
CA ALA A 185 -4.28 -41.09 -10.83
C ALA A 185 -3.65 -40.51 -9.54
N GLU A 186 -3.30 -41.35 -8.56
CA GLU A 186 -2.60 -40.93 -7.35
C GLU A 186 -1.22 -40.31 -7.66
N LEU A 187 -0.48 -40.90 -8.62
CA LEU A 187 0.82 -40.40 -9.07
C LEU A 187 0.68 -39.02 -9.76
N GLU A 188 -0.31 -38.84 -10.64
CA GLU A 188 -0.57 -37.56 -11.30
C GLU A 188 -0.99 -36.49 -10.32
N VAL A 189 -1.79 -36.82 -9.31
CA VAL A 189 -2.14 -35.87 -8.22
C VAL A 189 -0.91 -35.46 -7.46
N ALA A 190 -0.08 -36.41 -7.03
CA ALA A 190 1.15 -36.10 -6.30
C ALA A 190 2.13 -35.25 -7.12
N ARG A 191 2.22 -35.53 -8.44
CA ARG A 191 3.01 -34.70 -9.37
C ARG A 191 2.51 -33.26 -9.44
N ALA A 192 1.20 -33.09 -9.57
CA ALA A 192 0.59 -31.76 -9.59
C ALA A 192 0.82 -31.00 -8.28
N GLU A 193 0.83 -31.70 -7.14
CA GLU A 193 1.14 -31.12 -5.82
C GLU A 193 2.60 -30.63 -5.74
N VAL A 194 3.57 -31.42 -6.25
CA VAL A 194 4.99 -30.98 -6.34
C VAL A 194 5.11 -29.70 -7.17
N GLU A 195 4.48 -29.68 -8.35
CA GLU A 195 4.52 -28.51 -9.22
C GLU A 195 3.86 -27.28 -8.58
N ALA A 196 2.76 -27.45 -7.85
CA ALA A 196 2.10 -26.38 -7.13
C ALA A 196 2.97 -25.84 -5.99
N ALA A 197 3.57 -26.75 -5.19
CA ALA A 197 4.46 -26.36 -4.09
C ALA A 197 5.75 -25.71 -4.61
N GLN A 198 6.26 -26.14 -5.76
CA GLN A 198 7.42 -25.52 -6.40
C GLN A 198 7.09 -24.09 -6.85
N ARG A 199 5.94 -23.86 -7.52
CA ARG A 199 5.50 -22.52 -7.92
C ARG A 199 5.31 -21.60 -6.72
N GLU A 200 4.78 -22.10 -5.59
CA GLU A 200 4.62 -21.35 -4.37
C GLU A 200 5.98 -20.92 -3.79
N LEU A 201 6.96 -21.83 -3.76
CA LEU A 201 8.31 -21.51 -3.32
C LEU A 201 9.01 -20.51 -4.25
N ASP A 202 8.84 -20.68 -5.57
CA ASP A 202 9.47 -19.80 -6.55
C ASP A 202 8.96 -18.34 -6.44
N LYS A 203 7.69 -18.14 -6.09
CA LYS A 203 7.13 -16.79 -5.80
C LYS A 203 7.81 -16.12 -4.61
N LEU A 204 8.32 -16.90 -3.66
CA LEU A 204 8.94 -16.42 -2.41
C LEU A 204 10.48 -16.43 -2.47
N LYS A 205 11.08 -16.69 -3.63
CA LYS A 205 12.54 -16.90 -3.76
C LYS A 205 13.33 -15.63 -3.41
N ASP A 206 12.91 -14.49 -3.93
CA ASP A 206 13.64 -13.24 -3.88
C ASP A 206 12.93 -12.18 -2.99
N GLY A 207 11.92 -12.57 -2.23
CA GLY A 207 11.13 -11.69 -1.38
C GLY A 207 9.72 -12.20 -1.11
N PRO A 208 8.83 -11.34 -0.58
CA PRO A 208 7.41 -11.64 -0.45
C PRO A 208 6.75 -11.96 -1.79
N ASP A 209 5.63 -12.67 -1.75
CA ASP A 209 4.84 -12.97 -2.96
C ASP A 209 4.54 -11.67 -3.74
N PRO A 210 4.95 -11.57 -5.02
CA PRO A 210 4.78 -10.36 -5.82
C PRO A 210 3.32 -9.89 -5.96
N ASP A 211 2.37 -10.83 -5.97
CA ASP A 211 0.94 -10.51 -6.06
C ASP A 211 0.46 -9.85 -4.77
N LEU A 212 0.91 -10.35 -3.60
CA LEU A 212 0.60 -9.77 -2.30
C LEU A 212 1.32 -8.43 -2.09
N LEU A 213 2.57 -8.31 -2.54
CA LEU A 213 3.33 -7.08 -2.50
C LEU A 213 2.64 -5.98 -3.32
N SER A 214 2.29 -6.28 -4.57
CA SER A 214 1.56 -5.35 -5.45
C SER A 214 0.22 -4.92 -4.87
N LEU A 215 -0.52 -5.85 -4.25
CA LEU A 215 -1.78 -5.53 -3.57
C LEU A 215 -1.56 -4.62 -2.36
N ALA A 216 -0.52 -4.87 -1.55
CA ALA A 216 -0.19 -4.03 -0.39
C ALA A 216 0.21 -2.62 -0.82
N GLU A 217 1.05 -2.49 -1.85
CA GLU A 217 1.45 -1.20 -2.44
C GLU A 217 0.25 -0.43 -3.02
N ALA A 218 -0.66 -1.12 -3.72
CA ALA A 218 -1.87 -0.50 -4.23
C ALA A 218 -2.79 0.03 -3.12
N ARG A 219 -2.89 -0.70 -1.98
CA ARG A 219 -3.63 -0.25 -0.80
C ARG A 219 -3.01 0.99 -0.17
N ILE A 220 -1.67 1.04 -0.03
CA ILE A 220 -0.97 2.23 0.46
C ILE A 220 -1.26 3.43 -0.42
N LYS A 221 -1.12 3.29 -1.74
CA LYS A 221 -1.38 4.35 -2.70
C LYS A 221 -2.83 4.86 -2.64
N ASN A 222 -3.80 3.95 -2.49
CA ASN A 222 -5.21 4.32 -2.34
C ASN A 222 -5.46 5.07 -1.03
N ALA A 223 -4.92 4.57 0.09
CA ALA A 223 -5.06 5.23 1.40
C ALA A 223 -4.39 6.61 1.42
N GLU A 224 -3.23 6.74 0.78
CA GLU A 224 -2.55 8.03 0.63
C GLU A 224 -3.36 9.03 -0.20
N ALA A 225 -3.91 8.57 -1.33
CA ALA A 225 -4.78 9.41 -2.16
C ALA A 225 -6.03 9.87 -1.39
N GLN A 226 -6.64 8.98 -0.61
CA GLN A 226 -7.79 9.32 0.24
C GLN A 226 -7.42 10.34 1.32
N ARG A 227 -6.29 10.14 2.00
CA ARG A 227 -5.75 11.07 2.99
C ARG A 227 -5.51 12.46 2.37
N GLN A 228 -4.86 12.49 1.21
CA GLN A 228 -4.56 13.75 0.51
C GLN A 228 -5.83 14.46 0.03
N ALA A 229 -6.80 13.73 -0.52
CA ALA A 229 -8.08 14.30 -0.94
C ALA A 229 -8.85 14.91 0.26
N THR A 230 -8.87 14.22 1.41
CA THR A 230 -9.52 14.71 2.62
C THR A 230 -8.79 15.91 3.20
N GLN A 231 -7.45 15.91 3.17
CA GLN A 231 -6.62 17.05 3.59
C GLN A 231 -6.90 18.27 2.72
N SER A 232 -6.94 18.11 1.40
CA SER A 232 -7.25 19.22 0.49
C SER A 232 -8.67 19.79 0.73
N ALA A 233 -9.65 18.90 0.93
CA ALA A 233 -11.00 19.34 1.27
C ALA A 233 -11.06 20.10 2.61
N LEU A 234 -10.24 19.70 3.59
CA LEU A 234 -10.13 20.42 4.86
C LEU A 234 -9.44 21.79 4.68
N ASP A 235 -8.38 21.83 3.87
CA ASP A 235 -7.66 23.08 3.58
C ASP A 235 -8.57 24.09 2.84
N ASP A 236 -9.53 23.63 2.05
CA ASP A 236 -10.54 24.46 1.42
C ASP A 236 -11.53 25.10 2.43
N LEU A 237 -11.69 24.51 3.61
CA LEU A 237 -12.58 24.99 4.69
C LEU A 237 -11.85 25.67 5.85
N GLU A 238 -10.52 25.63 5.89
CA GLU A 238 -9.71 26.29 6.93
C GLU A 238 -8.80 27.36 6.31
N LEU A 239 -8.90 28.57 6.77
CA LEU A 239 -7.96 29.63 6.38
C LEU A 239 -6.77 29.63 7.32
N LYS A 240 -5.58 29.41 6.77
CA LYS A 240 -4.30 29.42 7.52
C LYS A 240 -3.44 30.61 7.12
N ALA A 241 -2.63 31.10 8.06
CA ALA A 241 -1.66 32.15 7.80
C ALA A 241 -0.49 31.64 6.96
N PRO A 242 -0.21 32.19 5.77
CA PRO A 242 0.91 31.75 4.94
C PRO A 242 2.30 32.15 5.49
N PHE A 243 2.33 33.16 6.34
CA PHE A 243 3.51 33.65 7.04
C PHE A 243 3.12 34.27 8.40
N ALA A 244 4.11 34.43 9.27
CA ALA A 244 3.89 35.11 10.57
C ALA A 244 3.72 36.61 10.37
N GLY A 245 2.72 37.21 11.02
CA GLY A 245 2.41 38.63 10.88
C GLY A 245 1.28 39.05 11.80
N SER A 246 0.65 40.22 11.50
CA SER A 246 -0.50 40.74 12.23
C SER A 246 -1.70 40.88 11.29
N ILE A 247 -2.89 40.65 11.83
CA ILE A 247 -4.15 40.85 11.11
C ILE A 247 -4.39 42.38 10.97
N SER A 248 -4.21 42.88 9.76
CA SER A 248 -4.38 44.33 9.50
C SER A 248 -5.84 44.72 9.28
N ARG A 249 -6.63 43.83 8.70
CA ARG A 249 -8.04 44.05 8.43
C ARG A 249 -8.81 42.76 8.40
N LEU A 250 -10.03 42.77 8.91
CA LEU A 250 -10.95 41.65 8.89
C LEU A 250 -12.23 42.07 8.13
N ASN A 251 -12.53 41.32 7.04
CA ASN A 251 -13.63 41.68 6.15
C ASN A 251 -14.89 40.82 6.34
N VAL A 252 -14.85 39.84 7.27
CA VAL A 252 -15.94 38.88 7.50
C VAL A 252 -16.27 38.74 8.97
N ARG A 253 -17.47 38.21 9.29
CA ARG A 253 -17.97 38.02 10.65
C ARG A 253 -18.31 36.53 10.85
N ALA A 254 -18.35 36.12 12.10
CA ALA A 254 -18.89 34.82 12.47
C ALA A 254 -20.33 34.66 11.96
N GLN A 255 -20.69 33.47 11.52
CA GLN A 255 -21.99 33.08 10.92
C GLN A 255 -22.28 33.72 9.54
N GLU A 256 -21.35 34.46 8.96
CA GLU A 256 -21.48 35.04 7.62
C GLU A 256 -21.20 33.95 6.56
N TRP A 257 -21.85 34.03 5.40
CA TRP A 257 -21.60 33.16 4.26
C TRP A 257 -20.47 33.73 3.40
N ILE A 258 -19.47 32.89 3.08
CA ILE A 258 -18.32 33.24 2.23
C ILE A 258 -18.44 32.56 0.88
N ALA A 259 -18.18 33.31 -0.18
CA ALA A 259 -18.01 32.76 -1.53
C ALA A 259 -16.53 32.47 -1.85
N PRO A 260 -16.24 31.55 -2.78
CA PRO A 260 -14.88 31.27 -3.20
C PRO A 260 -14.16 32.50 -3.72
N GLY A 261 -12.93 32.76 -3.26
CA GLY A 261 -12.12 33.90 -3.65
C GLY A 261 -12.53 35.23 -3.02
N GLN A 262 -13.58 35.28 -2.17
CA GLN A 262 -13.95 36.49 -1.42
C GLN A 262 -12.83 36.86 -0.43
N PRO A 263 -12.36 38.15 -0.41
CA PRO A 263 -11.37 38.58 0.56
C PRO A 263 -11.88 38.43 1.99
N VAL A 264 -11.20 37.63 2.81
CA VAL A 264 -11.57 37.38 4.22
C VAL A 264 -10.85 38.32 5.15
N LEU A 265 -9.54 38.45 5.03
CA LEU A 265 -8.72 39.31 5.86
C LEU A 265 -7.43 39.73 5.14
N ILE A 266 -6.73 40.70 5.71
CA ILE A 266 -5.42 41.13 5.27
C ILE A 266 -4.43 40.83 6.38
N LEU A 267 -3.43 39.99 6.04
CA LEU A 267 -2.29 39.67 6.88
C LEU A 267 -1.08 40.48 6.45
N ALA A 268 -0.35 41.07 7.38
CA ALA A 268 0.80 41.90 7.09
C ALA A 268 1.92 41.73 8.13
N ASP A 269 3.17 41.80 7.70
CA ASP A 269 4.32 41.89 8.58
C ASP A 269 4.56 43.35 8.97
N LEU A 270 3.91 43.78 10.06
CA LEU A 270 4.04 45.16 10.58
C LEU A 270 5.36 45.43 11.29
N ASN A 271 6.19 44.40 11.51
CA ASN A 271 7.53 44.57 12.09
C ASN A 271 8.59 44.92 11.04
N ASN A 272 8.25 44.79 9.75
CA ASN A 272 9.13 45.14 8.63
C ASN A 272 8.36 46.10 7.70
N LEU A 273 8.47 47.39 7.95
CA LEU A 273 7.87 48.44 7.13
C LEU A 273 8.89 48.99 6.15
N GLN A 274 8.40 49.43 4.99
CA GLN A 274 9.13 50.08 3.92
C GLN A 274 8.32 51.25 3.39
N VAL A 275 8.95 52.15 2.63
CA VAL A 275 8.27 53.24 1.96
C VAL A 275 8.29 53.00 0.46
N GLU A 276 7.11 53.08 -0.16
CA GLU A 276 6.97 53.07 -1.62
C GLU A 276 6.69 54.49 -2.12
N THR A 277 7.58 54.99 -2.97
CA THR A 277 7.40 56.35 -3.56
C THR A 277 6.31 56.36 -4.61
N THR A 278 5.61 57.47 -4.76
CA THR A 278 4.43 57.57 -5.65
C THR A 278 4.56 58.62 -6.74
N ASP A 279 5.58 59.49 -6.69
CA ASP A 279 5.71 60.69 -7.51
C ASP A 279 7.07 60.89 -8.19
N LEU A 280 7.90 59.84 -8.24
CA LEU A 280 9.22 59.92 -8.90
C LEU A 280 9.07 59.92 -10.43
N SER A 281 9.59 60.99 -11.07
CA SER A 281 9.59 61.11 -12.53
C SER A 281 10.60 60.21 -13.22
N GLU A 282 10.49 60.01 -14.55
CA GLU A 282 11.45 59.29 -15.38
C GLU A 282 12.89 59.85 -15.25
N ILE A 283 13.01 61.17 -15.16
CA ILE A 283 14.31 61.85 -15.06
C ILE A 283 14.98 61.55 -13.71
N ASP A 284 14.17 61.50 -12.66
CA ASP A 284 14.68 61.27 -11.30
C ASP A 284 15.04 59.81 -11.07
N VAL A 285 14.17 58.89 -11.53
CA VAL A 285 14.43 57.44 -11.34
C VAL A 285 15.66 56.96 -12.13
N ALA A 286 15.95 57.54 -13.29
CA ALA A 286 17.12 57.23 -14.09
C ALA A 286 18.44 57.50 -13.37
N ARG A 287 18.42 58.33 -12.34
CA ARG A 287 19.58 58.72 -11.51
C ARG A 287 19.72 57.92 -10.21
N ILE A 288 18.65 57.21 -9.82
CA ILE A 288 18.59 56.41 -8.60
C ILE A 288 19.12 55.00 -8.89
N ARG A 289 19.82 54.43 -7.93
CA ARG A 289 20.30 53.02 -7.99
C ARG A 289 19.94 52.28 -6.73
N GLU A 290 19.77 50.96 -6.83
CA GLU A 290 19.64 50.11 -5.67
C GLU A 290 20.91 50.26 -4.79
N GLY A 291 20.71 50.35 -3.48
CA GLY A 291 21.76 50.63 -2.51
C GLY A 291 21.94 52.11 -2.19
N ASN A 292 21.30 53.08 -2.91
CA ASN A 292 21.33 54.49 -2.50
C ASN A 292 20.77 54.67 -1.10
N LEU A 293 21.40 55.49 -0.30
CA LEU A 293 20.89 55.89 1.02
C LEU A 293 19.73 56.90 0.88
N ALA A 294 18.83 56.86 1.81
CA ALA A 294 17.73 57.78 1.85
C ALA A 294 17.43 58.26 3.29
N ASP A 295 17.11 59.52 3.44
CA ASP A 295 16.54 60.09 4.67
C ASP A 295 15.03 60.09 4.53
N VAL A 296 14.34 59.48 5.51
CA VAL A 296 12.91 59.34 5.51
C VAL A 296 12.29 60.08 6.69
N THR A 297 11.34 60.93 6.40
CA THR A 297 10.51 61.65 7.40
C THR A 297 9.04 61.34 7.19
N PHE A 298 8.23 61.46 8.21
CA PHE A 298 6.82 61.07 8.17
C PHE A 298 5.96 62.28 8.54
N ASP A 299 4.89 62.50 7.81
CA ASP A 299 3.96 63.61 8.05
C ASP A 299 3.32 63.55 9.47
N ALA A 300 2.93 62.31 9.88
CA ALA A 300 2.31 62.12 11.18
C ALA A 300 3.30 62.01 12.37
N LEU A 301 4.63 61.93 12.10
CA LEU A 301 5.69 61.82 13.10
C LEU A 301 6.84 62.79 12.77
N PRO A 302 6.64 64.10 12.92
CA PRO A 302 7.58 65.12 12.42
C PRO A 302 8.99 65.06 13.10
N ASP A 303 9.07 64.53 14.32
CA ASP A 303 10.32 64.38 15.06
C ASP A 303 11.10 63.11 14.67
N ALA A 304 10.44 62.19 13.94
CA ALA A 304 11.08 60.92 13.54
C ALA A 304 11.77 61.10 12.18
N ARG A 305 13.11 61.03 12.21
CA ARG A 305 13.97 60.89 10.99
C ARG A 305 14.63 59.55 11.00
N VAL A 306 14.43 58.78 9.93
CA VAL A 306 14.93 57.43 9.82
C VAL A 306 15.81 57.31 8.57
N LYS A 307 16.91 56.67 8.71
CA LYS A 307 17.75 56.27 7.55
C LYS A 307 17.12 55.04 6.88
N GLY A 308 17.14 55.04 5.56
CA GLY A 308 16.71 53.90 4.74
C GLY A 308 17.69 53.67 3.60
N GLY A 309 17.44 52.59 2.89
CA GLY A 309 18.17 52.26 1.68
C GLY A 309 17.21 51.81 0.56
N VAL A 310 17.52 52.23 -0.66
CA VAL A 310 16.79 51.80 -1.85
C VAL A 310 17.06 50.30 -2.07
N VAL A 311 16.01 49.49 -1.98
CA VAL A 311 16.09 48.02 -2.16
C VAL A 311 15.53 47.55 -3.48
N ARG A 312 14.67 48.31 -4.12
CA ARG A 312 14.04 47.98 -5.39
C ARG A 312 13.57 49.20 -6.14
N ILE A 313 13.74 49.20 -7.46
CA ILE A 313 13.18 50.19 -8.38
C ILE A 313 12.20 49.44 -9.29
N SER A 314 10.95 49.87 -9.36
CA SER A 314 9.96 49.21 -10.23
C SER A 314 10.37 49.32 -11.69
N PRO A 315 10.37 48.22 -12.43
CA PRO A 315 10.73 48.22 -13.87
C PRO A 315 9.59 48.79 -14.75
N LYS A 316 8.41 48.98 -14.20
CA LYS A 316 7.19 49.52 -14.88
C LYS A 316 6.75 50.77 -14.17
N ALA A 317 6.36 51.81 -14.95
CA ALA A 317 5.71 53.01 -14.41
C ALA A 317 4.39 52.66 -13.74
N SER A 318 4.02 53.35 -12.69
CA SER A 318 2.72 53.26 -12.05
C SER A 318 1.62 53.82 -12.94
N GLU A 319 0.44 53.23 -12.85
CA GLU A 319 -0.75 53.69 -13.59
C GLU A 319 -1.33 54.91 -12.86
N GLY A 320 -1.49 56.06 -13.54
CA GLY A 320 -2.05 57.30 -12.97
C GLY A 320 -1.85 58.51 -13.87
N ALA A 321 -2.07 59.70 -13.33
CA ALA A 321 -1.88 60.95 -14.06
C ALA A 321 -0.39 61.32 -14.12
N GLY A 322 0.31 60.80 -15.12
CA GLY A 322 1.75 61.00 -15.33
C GLY A 322 2.55 59.72 -15.34
N VAL A 323 3.80 59.77 -15.85
CA VAL A 323 4.72 58.65 -15.84
C VAL A 323 5.58 58.73 -14.57
N ASN A 324 5.12 58.00 -13.55
CA ASN A 324 5.81 57.92 -12.28
C ASN A 324 6.35 56.51 -12.06
N TYR A 325 7.48 56.39 -11.36
CA TYR A 325 8.07 55.12 -10.99
C TYR A 325 8.08 54.95 -9.48
N THR A 326 7.83 53.73 -9.03
CA THR A 326 7.89 53.40 -7.63
C THR A 326 9.30 52.91 -7.26
N VAL A 327 9.89 53.57 -6.28
CA VAL A 327 11.11 53.15 -5.62
C VAL A 327 10.77 52.70 -4.20
N VAL A 328 11.28 51.53 -3.83
CA VAL A 328 11.04 50.95 -2.50
C VAL A 328 12.26 51.21 -1.64
N VAL A 329 12.03 51.90 -0.53
CA VAL A 329 13.03 52.24 0.46
C VAL A 329 12.76 51.45 1.74
N LYS A 330 13.71 50.57 2.10
CA LYS A 330 13.65 49.81 3.35
C LYS A 330 14.15 50.70 4.50
N LEU A 331 13.38 50.79 5.56
CA LEU A 331 13.74 51.51 6.78
C LEU A 331 14.74 50.71 7.61
N ILE A 332 15.76 51.37 8.15
CA ILE A 332 16.74 50.72 9.05
C ILE A 332 16.14 50.59 10.45
N GLU A 333 15.35 51.53 10.88
CA GLU A 333 14.64 51.50 12.15
C GLU A 333 13.15 51.86 11.92
N ILE A 334 12.24 51.26 12.70
CA ILE A 334 10.83 51.53 12.63
C ILE A 334 10.45 52.38 13.83
N PRO A 335 10.09 53.68 13.66
CA PRO A 335 9.70 54.53 14.75
C PRO A 335 8.45 54.03 15.46
N ALA A 336 8.39 54.22 16.77
CA ALA A 336 7.18 53.90 17.53
C ALA A 336 6.00 54.74 17.01
N GLY A 337 4.88 54.07 16.75
CA GLY A 337 3.69 54.72 16.23
C GLY A 337 3.59 54.78 14.69
N LEU A 338 4.63 54.36 13.95
CA LEU A 338 4.54 54.27 12.50
C LEU A 338 3.51 53.18 12.11
N ARG A 339 2.62 53.53 11.18
CA ARG A 339 1.55 52.62 10.71
C ARG A 339 1.51 52.53 9.20
N TRP A 340 1.03 51.41 8.70
CA TRP A 340 0.73 51.21 7.29
C TRP A 340 -0.23 52.28 6.77
N GLY A 341 0.08 52.83 5.61
CA GLY A 341 -0.73 53.90 4.96
C GLY A 341 -0.32 55.32 5.35
N MET A 342 0.60 55.54 6.30
CA MET A 342 1.11 56.87 6.59
C MET A 342 1.93 57.43 5.44
N THR A 343 1.79 58.75 5.22
CA THR A 343 2.59 59.49 4.23
C THR A 343 4.04 59.65 4.72
N ALA A 344 4.98 59.42 3.84
CA ALA A 344 6.41 59.64 4.07
C ALA A 344 7.03 60.52 2.99
N PHE A 345 8.03 61.32 3.38
CA PHE A 345 8.88 62.10 2.48
C PHE A 345 10.28 61.41 2.47
N VAL A 346 10.77 61.17 1.27
CA VAL A 346 12.00 60.41 1.07
C VAL A 346 12.99 61.26 0.29
N ASP A 347 14.13 61.58 0.90
CA ASP A 347 15.24 62.28 0.26
C ASP A 347 16.34 61.28 -0.07
N ILE A 348 16.49 60.91 -1.36
CA ILE A 348 17.43 59.91 -1.83
C ILE A 348 18.76 60.58 -2.19
N GLU A 349 19.83 60.11 -1.61
CA GLU A 349 21.21 60.52 -1.94
C GLU A 349 21.63 59.90 -3.26
N LEU A 350 22.03 60.69 -4.23
CA LEU A 350 22.63 60.22 -5.47
C LEU A 350 24.13 60.05 -5.27
N VAL A 351 24.61 58.85 -5.48
CA VAL A 351 26.04 58.56 -5.55
C VAL A 351 26.49 58.89 -6.97
N GLU A 352 27.51 59.76 -7.12
CA GLU A 352 28.13 60.09 -8.40
C GLU A 352 28.82 58.90 -9.07
#